data_e665d00c2a20766137b691056adec1ec
#
_entry.id   e665d00c2a20766137b691056adec1ec
#
_cell.length_a   1.000
_cell.length_b   1.000
_cell.length_c   1.000
_cell.angle_alpha   90.00
_cell.angle_beta   90.00
_cell.angle_gamma   90.00
#
_symmetry.space_group_name_H-M   'P 1'
#
loop_
_entity.id
_entity.type
_entity.pdbx_description
1 polymer ?
#
loop_
_entity_poly.entity_id
_entity_poly.type
_entity_poly.pdbx_seq_one_letter_code
_entity_poly.pdbx_strand_id
1 'polypeptide(L)'
;MDKENTPELLLYYKTTCPYCRKVLDFIDEQSIAVPLKDINATSDAKDELEHLGGKSQVPCLFIDGKALYESDEIIAWLKSYKKELDS
;
A
#
# COMPACT_ATOMS: atom_id res chain seq x y z
N MET A 1 6.13 19.27 14.25
CA MET A 1 6.33 18.45 13.86
C MET A 1 5.54 17.28 13.63
N ASP A 2 4.47 17.50 13.06
CA ASP A 2 3.55 16.48 12.80
C ASP A 2 4.00 15.51 11.79
N LYS A 3 5.00 15.85 10.99
CA LYS A 3 5.49 14.92 10.02
C LYS A 3 6.13 13.71 10.62
N GLU A 4 6.63 13.85 11.82
CA GLU A 4 7.27 12.72 12.46
C GLU A 4 6.30 11.63 12.82
N ASN A 5 5.02 11.98 12.95
CA ASN A 5 4.02 11.00 13.30
C ASN A 5 3.35 10.37 12.09
N THR A 6 3.72 10.80 10.89
CA THR A 6 3.16 10.25 9.67
C THR A 6 3.89 8.98 9.30
N PRO A 7 3.21 7.85 9.15
CA PRO A 7 3.89 6.60 8.81
C PRO A 7 4.41 6.64 7.38
N GLU A 8 5.48 5.89 7.16
CA GLU A 8 6.05 5.74 5.84
C GLU A 8 5.27 4.66 5.12
N LEU A 9 4.70 4.99 3.99
CA LEU A 9 3.83 4.07 3.25
C LEU A 9 4.41 3.75 1.88
N LEU A 10 4.19 2.51 1.43
CA LEU A 10 4.52 2.11 0.07
C LEU A 10 3.61 0.95 -0.31
N LEU A 11 2.85 1.11 -1.38
CA LEU A 11 1.94 0.06 -1.83
C LEU A 11 2.52 -0.63 -3.07
N TYR A 12 2.76 -1.92 -2.96
CA TYR A 12 3.15 -2.73 -4.10
C TYR A 12 1.90 -3.27 -4.76
N TYR A 13 1.83 -3.17 -6.08
CA TYR A 13 0.64 -3.58 -6.82
C TYR A 13 1.00 -4.11 -8.20
N LYS A 14 0.00 -4.64 -8.89
CA LYS A 14 0.14 -5.08 -10.27
C LYS A 14 -1.15 -4.67 -10.99
N THR A 15 -1.02 -4.17 -12.22
CA THR A 15 -2.16 -3.57 -12.93
C THR A 15 -3.25 -4.56 -13.30
N THR A 16 -2.91 -5.84 -13.39
CA THR A 16 -3.87 -6.87 -13.79
C THR A 16 -4.56 -7.56 -12.62
N CYS A 17 -4.29 -7.13 -11.39
CA CYS A 17 -4.83 -7.77 -10.21
C CYS A 17 -6.13 -7.07 -9.76
N PRO A 18 -7.27 -7.81 -9.70
CA PRO A 18 -8.53 -7.18 -9.26
C PRO A 18 -8.48 -6.66 -7.84
N TYR A 19 -7.77 -7.35 -6.96
CA TYR A 19 -7.66 -6.89 -5.57
C TYR A 19 -6.84 -5.62 -5.47
N CYS A 20 -5.82 -5.48 -6.32
CA CYS A 20 -5.04 -4.25 -6.38
C CYS A 20 -5.91 -3.10 -6.85
N ARG A 21 -6.73 -3.34 -7.87
CA ARG A 21 -7.61 -2.32 -8.40
C ARG A 21 -8.55 -1.79 -7.32
N LYS A 22 -9.06 -2.68 -6.50
CA LYS A 22 -9.94 -2.31 -5.40
C LYS A 22 -9.25 -1.32 -4.45
N VAL A 23 -8.01 -1.61 -4.09
CA VAL A 23 -7.24 -0.73 -3.21
C VAL A 23 -6.91 0.58 -3.90
N LEU A 24 -6.49 0.52 -5.16
CA LEU A 24 -6.14 1.73 -5.91
C LEU A 24 -7.34 2.64 -6.09
N ASP A 25 -8.50 2.08 -6.38
CA ASP A 25 -9.72 2.86 -6.53
C ASP A 25 -10.08 3.55 -5.23
N PHE A 26 -9.92 2.85 -4.11
CA PHE A 26 -10.20 3.43 -2.81
C PHE A 26 -9.27 4.60 -2.52
N ILE A 27 -7.97 4.42 -2.78
CA ILE A 27 -6.98 5.47 -2.57
C ILE A 27 -7.32 6.70 -3.41
N ASP A 28 -7.72 6.47 -4.65
CA ASP A 28 -8.06 7.57 -5.57
C ASP A 28 -9.32 8.30 -5.10
N GLU A 29 -10.35 7.56 -4.73
CA GLU A 29 -11.60 8.14 -4.26
C GLU A 29 -11.42 8.98 -3.01
N GLN A 30 -10.55 8.52 -2.11
CA GLN A 30 -10.32 9.20 -0.85
C GLN A 30 -9.22 10.24 -0.93
N SER A 31 -8.56 10.37 -2.07
CA SER A 31 -7.45 11.29 -2.28
C SER A 31 -6.35 11.10 -1.23
N ILE A 32 -6.01 9.86 -0.94
CA ILE A 32 -4.96 9.54 0.00
C ILE A 32 -3.64 9.49 -0.75
N ALA A 33 -2.63 10.19 -0.25
CA ALA A 33 -1.32 10.19 -0.88
C ALA A 33 -0.52 8.97 -0.42
N VAL A 34 -0.46 7.94 -1.27
CA VAL A 34 0.28 6.72 -0.98
C VAL A 34 1.23 6.46 -2.14
N PRO A 35 2.54 6.38 -1.90
CA PRO A 35 3.47 6.00 -2.97
C PRO A 35 3.15 4.61 -3.49
N LEU A 36 3.20 4.45 -4.80
CA LEU A 36 2.85 3.19 -5.46
C LEU A 36 4.06 2.60 -6.17
N LYS A 37 4.15 1.28 -6.18
CA LYS A 37 5.23 0.61 -6.89
C LYS A 37 4.67 -0.61 -7.63
N ASP A 38 4.75 -0.58 -8.96
CA ASP A 38 4.26 -1.66 -9.82
C ASP A 38 5.30 -2.76 -9.87
N ILE A 39 4.95 -3.96 -9.42
CA ILE A 39 5.92 -5.06 -9.37
C ILE A 39 6.28 -5.57 -10.75
N ASN A 40 5.52 -5.19 -11.79
CA ASN A 40 5.84 -5.57 -13.15
C ASN A 40 6.64 -4.52 -13.89
N ALA A 41 6.85 -3.36 -13.28
CA ALA A 41 7.62 -2.29 -13.92
C ALA A 41 9.10 -2.62 -13.97
N THR A 42 9.60 -3.29 -12.92
CA THR A 42 10.99 -3.74 -12.88
C THR A 42 11.02 -5.09 -12.20
N SER A 43 12.02 -5.91 -12.51
CA SER A 43 12.16 -7.20 -11.84
C SER A 43 12.55 -7.02 -10.38
N ASP A 44 13.21 -5.91 -10.06
CA ASP A 44 13.66 -5.65 -8.69
C ASP A 44 12.49 -5.42 -7.73
N ALA A 45 11.42 -4.83 -8.22
CA ALA A 45 10.27 -4.52 -7.36
C ALA A 45 9.66 -5.77 -6.75
N LYS A 46 9.53 -6.82 -7.56
CA LYS A 46 8.97 -8.08 -7.08
C LYS A 46 9.91 -8.74 -6.07
N ASP A 47 11.20 -8.70 -6.35
CA ASP A 47 12.20 -9.27 -5.44
C ASP A 47 12.22 -8.52 -4.12
N GLU A 48 12.10 -7.20 -4.17
CA GLU A 48 12.02 -6.39 -2.96
C GLU A 48 10.83 -6.78 -2.10
N LEU A 49 9.67 -6.94 -2.74
CA LEU A 49 8.45 -7.28 -2.03
C LEU A 49 8.61 -8.63 -1.32
N GLU A 50 9.14 -9.61 -2.04
CA GLU A 50 9.32 -10.93 -1.49
C GLU A 50 10.33 -10.94 -0.34
N HIS A 51 11.40 -10.19 -0.51
CA HIS A 51 12.45 -10.12 0.49
C HIS A 51 12.00 -9.41 1.76
N LEU A 52 11.29 -8.28 1.60
CA LEU A 52 10.89 -7.47 2.75
C LEU A 52 9.65 -8.02 3.44
N GLY A 53 8.72 -8.56 2.68
CA GLY A 53 7.45 -9.02 3.23
C GLY A 53 7.31 -10.52 3.38
N GLY A 54 8.22 -11.27 2.79
CA GLY A 54 8.19 -12.73 2.86
C GLY A 54 7.37 -13.39 1.76
N LYS A 55 6.60 -12.63 1.00
CA LYS A 55 5.79 -13.15 -0.10
C LYS A 55 5.75 -12.14 -1.23
N SER A 56 5.56 -12.63 -2.46
CA SER A 56 5.41 -11.74 -3.61
C SER A 56 3.94 -11.46 -3.92
N GLN A 57 3.08 -11.59 -2.94
CA GLN A 57 1.65 -11.37 -3.10
C GLN A 57 1.32 -9.88 -3.14
N VAL A 58 0.41 -9.49 -4.04
CA VAL A 58 -0.08 -8.13 -4.12
C VAL A 58 -1.61 -8.15 -4.00
N PRO A 59 -2.23 -7.06 -3.53
CA PRO A 59 -1.60 -5.82 -3.08
C PRO A 59 -0.88 -6.03 -1.75
N CYS A 60 0.14 -5.24 -1.51
CA CYS A 60 0.87 -5.26 -0.25
C CYS A 60 1.19 -3.84 0.16
N LEU A 61 0.68 -3.41 1.31
CA LEU A 61 0.98 -2.09 1.83
C LEU A 61 2.02 -2.23 2.94
N PHE A 62 3.15 -1.56 2.74
CA PHE A 62 4.15 -1.47 3.79
C PHE A 62 3.88 -0.22 4.62
N ILE A 63 3.78 -0.41 5.92
CA ILE A 63 3.53 0.66 6.88
C ILE A 63 4.69 0.65 7.85
N ASP A 64 5.59 1.61 7.71
CA ASP A 64 6.82 1.68 8.52
C ASP A 64 7.59 0.37 8.48
N GLY A 65 7.64 -0.27 7.30
CA GLY A 65 8.38 -1.50 7.12
C GLY A 65 7.61 -2.78 7.41
N LYS A 66 6.35 -2.66 7.84
CA LYS A 66 5.53 -3.84 8.12
C LYS A 66 4.58 -4.11 6.96
N ALA A 67 4.52 -5.35 6.51
CA ALA A 67 3.72 -5.73 5.35
C ALA A 67 2.29 -6.06 5.75
N LEU A 68 1.34 -5.53 5.00
CA LEU A 68 -0.08 -5.82 5.16
C LEU A 68 -0.59 -6.30 3.81
N TYR A 69 -1.01 -7.56 3.73
CA TYR A 69 -1.28 -8.21 2.45
C TYR A 69 -2.74 -8.27 2.01
N GLU A 70 -3.68 -8.30 2.93
CA GLU A 70 -5.08 -8.49 2.56
C GLU A 70 -5.70 -7.18 2.08
N SER A 71 -6.32 -7.18 0.90
CA SER A 71 -6.89 -5.95 0.35
C SER A 71 -7.92 -5.32 1.28
N ASP A 72 -8.75 -6.15 1.91
CA ASP A 72 -9.76 -5.64 2.84
C ASP A 72 -9.12 -4.99 4.06
N GLU A 73 -8.05 -5.59 4.55
CA GLU A 73 -7.33 -5.03 5.70
C GLU A 73 -6.60 -3.76 5.33
N ILE A 74 -6.04 -3.72 4.13
CA ILE A 74 -5.37 -2.52 3.63
C ILE A 74 -6.38 -1.36 3.57
N ILE A 75 -7.56 -1.63 3.02
CA ILE A 75 -8.59 -0.61 2.90
C ILE A 75 -9.05 -0.16 4.29
N ALA A 76 -9.23 -1.11 5.21
CA ALA A 76 -9.65 -0.77 6.57
C ALA A 76 -8.61 0.11 7.26
N TRP A 77 -7.33 -0.23 7.09
CA TRP A 77 -6.26 0.57 7.67
C TRP A 77 -6.24 1.97 7.07
N LEU A 78 -6.41 2.06 5.74
CA LEU A 78 -6.40 3.35 5.06
C LEU A 78 -7.59 4.22 5.47
N LYS A 79 -8.72 3.62 5.75
CA LYS A 79 -9.88 4.37 6.25
C LYS A 79 -9.55 5.05 7.57
N SER A 80 -8.93 4.33 8.48
CA SER A 80 -8.53 4.89 9.76
C SER A 80 -7.48 5.98 9.58
N TYR A 81 -6.54 5.74 8.68
CA TYR A 81 -5.49 6.69 8.40
C TYR A 81 -6.05 8.00 7.84
N LYS A 82 -6.99 7.88 6.89
CA LYS A 82 -7.64 9.05 6.31
C LYS A 82 -8.39 9.85 7.35
N LYS A 83 -9.05 9.15 8.25
CA LYS A 83 -9.79 9.78 9.32
C LYS A 83 -8.87 10.60 10.23
N GLU A 84 -7.69 10.07 10.51
CA GLU A 84 -6.70 10.77 11.30
C GLU A 84 -6.15 11.99 10.58
N LEU A 85 -5.97 11.87 9.26
CA LEU A 85 -5.48 13.00 8.46
C LEU A 85 -6.47 14.16 8.48
N ASP A 86 -7.77 13.85 8.53
CA ASP A 86 -8.80 14.85 8.48
C ASP A 86 -9.11 15.47 9.84
N SER A 87 -8.62 14.91 10.89
CA SER A 87 -8.93 15.40 12.24
C SER A 87 -7.98 16.48 12.79
#